data_11ada0a7cff4964ed1d0d6c8ae41cca1
#
_entry.id   11ada0a7cff4964ed1d0d6c8ae41cca1
#
_cell.length_a   1.000
_cell.length_b   1.000
_cell.length_c   1.000
_cell.angle_alpha   90.00
_cell.angle_beta   90.00
_cell.angle_gamma   90.00
#
_symmetry.space_group_name_H-M   'P 1'
#
loop_
_entity.id
_entity.type
_entity.pdbx_description
1 polymer ?
#
loop_
_entity_poly.entity_id
_entity_poly.type
_entity_poly.pdbx_seq_one_letter_code
_entity_poly.pdbx_strand_id
1 'polypeptide(L)'
;HGRLQRYGPPQGVSGPVPASNVDPLGVPVFSAAEAAALFARHAPVLEIDVAGEFDRIGALKLDAEDQVIVDAAAPIVYTRLAYTLLGGLIHPQLVYTFWFSERPRSPGSTLDLLAGRLDGVVWRVTVDARGDPLVYDSIHACGCYHLFFPTEKVVARELPVTLDESLFVPQSVPAARSGERVVLRVESGTHYLQRVLMTSEAQSATAVVYRLEDERTLTTLARRGGGTRSAYGQDGFIAGSERAERWFYWPMGIESAGQMRQWGHHATAFVGRRHFDDPQLFDAYFEVRH
;
A
#
# COMPACT_ATOMS: atom_id res chain seq x y z
N HIS A 1 21.51 10.16 -9.39
CA HIS A 1 20.70 9.04 -9.90
C HIS A 1 21.17 7.78 -9.15
N GLY A 2 20.24 7.10 -8.47
CA GLY A 2 20.48 5.85 -7.78
C GLY A 2 20.63 4.67 -8.75
N ARG A 3 20.99 3.50 -8.20
CA ARG A 3 20.97 2.23 -8.94
C ARG A 3 19.56 1.65 -8.86
N LEU A 4 18.97 1.23 -9.98
CA LEU A 4 17.71 0.53 -9.99
C LEU A 4 17.84 -0.82 -9.27
N GLN A 5 17.11 -0.99 -8.19
CA GLN A 5 16.94 -2.25 -7.47
C GLN A 5 15.56 -2.83 -7.78
N ARG A 6 15.52 -4.09 -8.18
CA ARG A 6 14.26 -4.79 -8.40
C ARG A 6 14.01 -5.77 -7.26
N TYR A 7 12.80 -5.75 -6.71
CA TYR A 7 12.29 -6.71 -5.73
C TYR A 7 11.10 -7.44 -6.34
N GLY A 8 11.01 -8.75 -6.11
CA GLY A 8 9.93 -9.58 -6.63
C GLY A 8 9.37 -10.54 -5.57
N PRO A 9 8.12 -11.02 -5.76
CA PRO A 9 7.53 -12.01 -4.89
C PRO A 9 8.23 -13.37 -5.03
N PRO A 10 8.02 -14.29 -4.07
CA PRO A 10 8.44 -15.67 -4.21
C PRO A 10 7.85 -16.29 -5.48
N GLN A 11 8.66 -17.05 -6.20
CA GLN A 11 8.22 -17.75 -7.41
C GLN A 11 7.46 -19.05 -7.06
N GLY A 12 6.57 -19.49 -7.95
CA GLY A 12 5.96 -20.82 -7.88
C GLY A 12 4.61 -20.91 -7.17
N VAL A 13 3.97 -19.81 -6.83
CA VAL A 13 2.63 -19.80 -6.19
C VAL A 13 1.54 -19.36 -7.19
N SER A 14 1.64 -19.79 -8.44
CA SER A 14 0.61 -19.54 -9.46
C SER A 14 -0.41 -20.70 -9.45
N GLY A 15 -1.32 -20.69 -8.48
CA GLY A 15 -2.49 -21.56 -8.49
C GLY A 15 -3.69 -20.91 -9.20
N PRO A 16 -4.68 -21.69 -9.66
CA PRO A 16 -5.94 -21.13 -10.10
C PRO A 16 -6.56 -20.32 -8.94
N VAL A 17 -7.08 -19.13 -9.27
CA VAL A 17 -7.87 -18.38 -8.28
C VAL A 17 -9.11 -19.20 -7.94
N PRO A 18 -9.33 -19.53 -6.68
CA PRO A 18 -10.55 -20.22 -6.29
C PRO A 18 -11.75 -19.31 -6.57
N ALA A 19 -12.81 -19.87 -7.07
CA ALA A 19 -14.10 -19.17 -7.12
C ALA A 19 -14.45 -18.80 -5.68
N SER A 20 -14.64 -17.52 -5.42
CA SER A 20 -14.97 -17.06 -4.07
C SER A 20 -16.32 -17.63 -3.63
N ASN A 21 -16.32 -18.36 -2.53
CA ASN A 21 -17.55 -18.60 -1.79
C ASN A 21 -17.99 -17.25 -1.19
N VAL A 22 -19.29 -17.02 -1.15
CA VAL A 22 -19.83 -15.83 -0.47
C VAL A 22 -20.61 -16.27 0.75
N ASP A 23 -20.54 -15.51 1.81
CA ASP A 23 -21.34 -15.71 3.00
C ASP A 23 -22.81 -15.26 2.74
N PRO A 24 -23.74 -15.46 3.70
CA PRO A 24 -25.14 -15.03 3.54
C PRO A 24 -25.34 -13.52 3.35
N LEU A 25 -24.32 -12.69 3.66
CA LEU A 25 -24.32 -11.24 3.44
C LEU A 25 -23.71 -10.86 2.09
N GLY A 26 -23.29 -11.83 1.27
CA GLY A 26 -22.63 -11.57 0.00
C GLY A 26 -21.14 -11.21 0.10
N VAL A 27 -20.52 -11.39 1.28
CA VAL A 27 -19.10 -11.12 1.47
C VAL A 27 -18.28 -12.30 0.96
N PRO A 28 -17.30 -12.09 0.05
CA PRO A 28 -16.38 -13.13 -0.39
C PRO A 28 -15.56 -13.68 0.78
N VAL A 29 -15.54 -15.00 0.95
CA VAL A 29 -14.83 -15.69 2.02
C VAL A 29 -13.75 -16.57 1.42
N PHE A 30 -12.54 -16.49 1.99
CA PHE A 30 -11.37 -17.24 1.58
C PHE A 30 -10.80 -18.03 2.75
N SER A 31 -10.41 -19.26 2.50
CA SER A 31 -9.51 -19.99 3.40
C SER A 31 -8.14 -19.31 3.42
N ALA A 32 -7.31 -19.61 4.41
CA ALA A 32 -5.96 -19.06 4.49
C ALA A 32 -5.11 -19.40 3.24
N ALA A 33 -5.27 -20.60 2.67
CA ALA A 33 -4.56 -21.02 1.46
C ALA A 33 -5.04 -20.26 0.22
N GLU A 34 -6.35 -20.04 0.07
CA GLU A 34 -6.94 -19.28 -1.03
C GLU A 34 -6.51 -17.81 -0.97
N ALA A 35 -6.55 -17.20 0.22
CA ALA A 35 -6.07 -15.84 0.41
C ALA A 35 -4.57 -15.72 0.07
N ALA A 36 -3.74 -16.66 0.53
CA ALA A 36 -2.32 -16.67 0.22
C ALA A 36 -2.05 -16.80 -1.28
N ALA A 37 -2.79 -17.66 -2.00
CA ALA A 37 -2.68 -17.81 -3.45
C ALA A 37 -3.08 -16.53 -4.18
N LEU A 38 -4.16 -15.86 -3.74
CA LEU A 38 -4.63 -14.62 -4.31
C LEU A 38 -3.60 -13.49 -4.10
N PHE A 39 -3.04 -13.35 -2.89
CA PHE A 39 -1.94 -12.43 -2.64
C PHE A 39 -0.70 -12.71 -3.48
N ALA A 40 -0.29 -13.97 -3.59
CA ALA A 40 0.88 -14.34 -4.39
C ALA A 40 0.69 -14.03 -5.89
N ARG A 41 -0.53 -14.22 -6.42
CA ARG A 41 -0.87 -13.89 -7.82
C ARG A 41 -0.71 -12.41 -8.11
N HIS A 42 -1.17 -11.53 -7.23
CA HIS A 42 -1.22 -10.09 -7.45
C HIS A 42 -0.07 -9.32 -6.80
N ALA A 43 0.88 -10.03 -6.18
CA ALA A 43 2.04 -9.42 -5.54
C ALA A 43 2.87 -8.64 -6.58
N PRO A 44 3.11 -7.32 -6.36
CA PRO A 44 3.77 -6.48 -7.34
C PRO A 44 5.28 -6.76 -7.43
N VAL A 45 5.88 -6.46 -8.57
CA VAL A 45 7.32 -6.24 -8.67
C VAL A 45 7.60 -4.79 -8.30
N LEU A 46 8.58 -4.55 -7.43
CA LEU A 46 8.98 -3.20 -7.06
C LEU A 46 10.28 -2.87 -7.79
N GLU A 47 10.29 -1.77 -8.52
CA GLU A 47 11.48 -1.16 -9.12
C GLU A 47 11.77 0.14 -8.39
N ILE A 48 12.80 0.15 -7.56
CA ILE A 48 13.12 1.26 -6.68
C ILE A 48 14.47 1.85 -7.11
N ASP A 49 14.53 3.16 -7.29
CA ASP A 49 15.78 3.88 -7.45
C ASP A 49 16.48 4.00 -6.08
N VAL A 50 17.57 3.26 -5.91
CA VAL A 50 18.31 3.20 -4.64
C VAL A 50 19.53 4.12 -4.71
N ALA A 51 19.48 5.22 -3.97
CA ALA A 51 20.62 6.12 -3.73
C ALA A 51 21.26 5.90 -2.37
N GLY A 52 20.54 5.30 -1.41
CA GLY A 52 21.02 5.01 -0.07
C GLY A 52 20.26 3.83 0.59
N GLU A 53 20.62 3.52 1.83
CA GLU A 53 19.93 2.46 2.60
C GLU A 53 18.46 2.82 2.86
N PHE A 54 18.13 4.11 2.90
CA PHE A 54 16.77 4.60 3.08
C PHE A 54 15.81 4.21 1.94
N ASP A 55 16.32 3.85 0.77
CA ASP A 55 15.52 3.40 -0.37
C ASP A 55 15.32 1.87 -0.40
N ARG A 56 15.83 1.14 0.59
CA ARG A 56 15.68 -0.31 0.66
C ARG A 56 14.48 -0.68 1.50
N ILE A 57 13.63 -1.56 0.97
CA ILE A 57 12.52 -2.10 1.74
C ILE A 57 13.00 -3.14 2.75
N GLY A 58 12.26 -3.25 3.88
CA GLY A 58 12.63 -4.23 4.90
C GLY A 58 11.51 -4.54 5.89
N ALA A 59 11.82 -5.44 6.81
CA ALA A 59 10.94 -5.81 7.91
C ALA A 59 10.88 -4.71 8.97
N LEU A 60 9.69 -4.40 9.48
CA LEU A 60 9.55 -3.62 10.70
C LEU A 60 9.94 -4.47 11.91
N LYS A 61 10.78 -3.94 12.77
CA LYS A 61 11.15 -4.57 14.05
C LYS A 61 11.42 -3.51 15.12
N LEU A 62 11.56 -3.95 16.37
CA LEU A 62 11.94 -3.08 17.46
C LEU A 62 13.47 -3.11 17.67
N ASP A 63 14.05 -1.94 17.90
CA ASP A 63 15.46 -1.82 18.34
C ASP A 63 15.60 -2.05 19.84
N ALA A 64 16.78 -1.73 20.40
CA ALA A 64 17.07 -1.94 21.81
C ALA A 64 16.25 -1.02 22.73
N GLU A 65 15.81 0.11 22.24
CA GLU A 65 15.01 1.13 22.92
C GLU A 65 13.50 0.98 22.62
N ASP A 66 13.09 -0.16 22.03
CA ASP A 66 11.72 -0.43 21.56
C ASP A 66 11.21 0.58 20.53
N GLN A 67 12.10 1.23 19.77
CA GLN A 67 11.70 2.07 18.65
C GLN A 67 11.49 1.20 17.40
N VAL A 68 10.48 1.55 16.59
CA VAL A 68 10.24 0.86 15.31
C VAL A 68 11.32 1.26 14.31
N ILE A 69 11.98 0.28 13.72
CA ILE A 69 13.00 0.43 12.68
C ILE A 69 12.73 -0.51 11.51
N VAL A 70 13.35 -0.26 10.35
CA VAL A 70 13.30 -1.12 9.17
C VAL A 70 14.60 -1.92 9.05
N ASP A 71 14.50 -3.22 8.97
CA ASP A 71 15.59 -4.12 8.67
C ASP A 71 15.66 -4.42 7.17
N ALA A 72 16.48 -3.69 6.44
CA ALA A 72 16.65 -3.85 5.00
C ALA A 72 17.32 -5.20 4.61
N ALA A 73 17.91 -5.94 5.56
CA ALA A 73 18.43 -7.29 5.29
C ALA A 73 17.33 -8.34 5.12
N ALA A 74 16.10 -8.02 5.53
CA ALA A 74 14.92 -8.88 5.43
C ALA A 74 13.80 -8.17 4.62
N PRO A 75 13.86 -8.16 3.29
CA PRO A 75 12.83 -7.57 2.46
C PRO A 75 11.47 -8.23 2.69
N ILE A 76 10.48 -7.44 3.12
CA ILE A 76 9.11 -7.91 3.39
C ILE A 76 8.12 -6.93 2.75
N VAL A 77 7.05 -7.51 2.20
CA VAL A 77 5.83 -6.82 1.84
C VAL A 77 4.71 -7.39 2.71
N TYR A 78 4.13 -6.53 3.53
CA TYR A 78 3.02 -6.90 4.42
C TYR A 78 1.72 -6.94 3.66
N THR A 79 0.84 -7.88 4.01
CA THR A 79 -0.42 -8.12 3.31
C THR A 79 -1.62 -8.04 4.26
N ARG A 80 -2.72 -7.47 3.74
CA ARG A 80 -4.00 -7.41 4.43
C ARG A 80 -5.13 -7.64 3.42
N LEU A 81 -6.08 -8.48 3.78
CA LEU A 81 -7.34 -8.60 3.06
C LEU A 81 -8.34 -7.59 3.62
N ALA A 82 -8.88 -6.76 2.75
CA ALA A 82 -9.96 -5.82 3.04
C ALA A 82 -11.08 -5.98 2.01
N TYR A 83 -12.13 -5.21 2.13
CA TYR A 83 -13.29 -5.27 1.25
C TYR A 83 -13.81 -3.87 0.94
N THR A 84 -14.40 -3.72 -0.24
CA THR A 84 -15.06 -2.49 -0.67
C THR A 84 -16.36 -2.79 -1.39
N LEU A 85 -17.28 -1.84 -1.38
CA LEU A 85 -18.46 -1.84 -2.22
C LEU A 85 -18.11 -1.21 -3.56
N LEU A 86 -18.54 -1.84 -4.66
CA LEU A 86 -18.47 -1.27 -6.01
C LEU A 86 -19.55 -1.89 -6.88
N GLY A 87 -20.39 -1.08 -7.50
CA GLY A 87 -21.50 -1.55 -8.34
C GLY A 87 -22.53 -2.40 -7.58
N GLY A 88 -22.74 -2.14 -6.30
CA GLY A 88 -23.65 -2.89 -5.44
C GLY A 88 -23.14 -4.27 -5.00
N LEU A 89 -21.90 -4.63 -5.31
CA LEU A 89 -21.26 -5.89 -4.91
C LEU A 89 -20.09 -5.63 -3.97
N ILE A 90 -19.81 -6.61 -3.11
CA ILE A 90 -18.64 -6.56 -2.22
C ILE A 90 -17.46 -7.21 -2.93
N HIS A 91 -16.38 -6.45 -3.05
CA HIS A 91 -15.16 -6.86 -3.73
C HIS A 91 -13.99 -6.99 -2.76
N PRO A 92 -13.17 -8.07 -2.87
CA PRO A 92 -11.94 -8.19 -2.10
C PRO A 92 -10.93 -7.13 -2.51
N GLN A 93 -10.18 -6.63 -1.53
CA GLN A 93 -9.05 -5.72 -1.69
C GLN A 93 -7.80 -6.37 -1.13
N LEU A 94 -6.82 -6.58 -1.99
CA LEU A 94 -5.52 -7.12 -1.63
C LEU A 94 -4.59 -5.94 -1.37
N VAL A 95 -4.28 -5.71 -0.12
CA VAL A 95 -3.45 -4.59 0.32
C VAL A 95 -2.02 -5.08 0.54
N TYR A 96 -1.05 -4.37 -0.01
CA TYR A 96 0.38 -4.63 0.10
C TYR A 96 1.08 -3.40 0.65
N THR A 97 1.77 -3.53 1.78
CA THR A 97 2.50 -2.42 2.41
C THR A 97 3.98 -2.76 2.48
N PHE A 98 4.83 -1.86 2.03
CA PHE A 98 6.28 -1.99 2.15
C PHE A 98 6.88 -0.74 2.75
N TRP A 99 7.92 -0.94 3.57
CA TRP A 99 8.46 0.07 4.46
C TRP A 99 9.90 0.42 4.14
N PHE A 100 10.22 1.69 4.32
CA PHE A 100 11.54 2.29 4.21
C PHE A 100 11.98 2.87 5.55
N SER A 101 13.30 2.93 5.80
CA SER A 101 13.83 3.37 7.09
C SER A 101 13.61 4.86 7.38
N GLU A 102 13.57 5.69 6.33
CA GLU A 102 13.34 7.12 6.45
C GLU A 102 12.97 7.74 5.09
N ARG A 103 12.36 8.90 5.12
CA ARG A 103 12.35 9.85 4.03
C ARG A 103 13.44 10.88 4.30
N PRO A 104 14.57 10.86 3.57
CA PRO A 104 15.67 11.77 3.82
C PRO A 104 15.27 13.22 3.48
N ARG A 105 16.00 14.17 4.05
CA ARG A 105 15.82 15.57 3.68
C ARG A 105 16.26 15.81 2.24
N SER A 106 15.49 16.63 1.52
CA SER A 106 15.84 17.05 0.17
C SER A 106 17.18 17.80 0.17
N PRO A 107 18.12 17.46 -0.73
CA PRO A 107 19.41 18.12 -0.80
C PRO A 107 19.27 19.64 -0.92
N GLY A 108 19.98 20.38 -0.06
CA GLY A 108 19.97 21.85 -0.05
C GLY A 108 18.77 22.49 0.65
N SER A 109 17.81 21.72 1.16
CA SER A 109 16.70 22.25 1.96
C SER A 109 17.12 22.44 3.41
N THR A 110 16.94 23.65 3.94
CA THR A 110 17.11 23.94 5.37
C THR A 110 15.90 23.50 6.20
N LEU A 111 14.73 23.44 5.57
CA LEU A 111 13.47 23.02 6.16
C LEU A 111 12.74 22.09 5.20
N ASP A 112 12.72 20.79 5.52
CA ASP A 112 11.92 19.80 4.80
C ASP A 112 10.83 19.28 5.75
N LEU A 113 9.59 19.66 5.46
CA LEU A 113 8.43 19.35 6.30
C LEU A 113 8.04 17.85 6.24
N LEU A 114 8.45 17.18 5.16
CA LEU A 114 8.09 15.81 4.85
C LEU A 114 9.16 14.79 5.29
N ALA A 115 10.40 15.26 5.53
CA ALA A 115 11.49 14.38 5.94
C ALA A 115 11.28 13.83 7.36
N GLY A 116 11.74 12.60 7.58
CA GLY A 116 11.68 11.98 8.90
C GLY A 116 11.85 10.47 8.87
N ARG A 117 11.89 9.88 10.06
CA ARG A 117 12.01 8.43 10.25
C ARG A 117 10.80 7.71 9.69
N LEU A 118 11.03 6.53 9.17
CA LEU A 118 10.07 5.66 8.51
C LEU A 118 9.38 6.34 7.33
N ASP A 119 9.17 5.61 6.29
CA ASP A 119 8.27 5.91 5.21
C ASP A 119 7.68 4.61 4.70
N GLY A 120 6.58 4.67 3.97
CA GLY A 120 5.96 3.46 3.47
C GLY A 120 5.00 3.76 2.34
N VAL A 121 4.84 2.77 1.48
CA VAL A 121 3.89 2.80 0.37
C VAL A 121 2.93 1.64 0.54
N VAL A 122 1.65 1.95 0.37
CA VAL A 122 0.55 1.00 0.33
C VAL A 122 0.08 0.89 -1.11
N TRP A 123 0.08 -0.31 -1.62
CA TRP A 123 -0.49 -0.68 -2.92
C TRP A 123 -1.70 -1.57 -2.69
N ARG A 124 -2.82 -1.29 -3.37
CA ARG A 124 -4.05 -2.05 -3.22
C ARG A 124 -4.58 -2.51 -4.58
N VAL A 125 -5.02 -3.75 -4.64
CA VAL A 125 -5.63 -4.37 -5.81
C VAL A 125 -7.06 -4.77 -5.45
N THR A 126 -8.05 -4.07 -6.00
CA THR A 126 -9.46 -4.46 -5.88
C THR A 126 -9.78 -5.42 -7.00
N VAL A 127 -10.32 -6.60 -6.67
CA VAL A 127 -10.57 -7.68 -7.62
C VAL A 127 -12.05 -8.05 -7.70
N ASP A 128 -12.46 -8.57 -8.87
CA ASP A 128 -13.80 -9.14 -9.06
C ASP A 128 -13.91 -10.57 -8.49
N ALA A 129 -15.09 -11.19 -8.61
CA ALA A 129 -15.36 -12.55 -8.12
C ALA A 129 -14.48 -13.62 -8.79
N ARG A 130 -13.85 -13.34 -9.93
CA ARG A 130 -12.90 -14.23 -10.62
C ARG A 130 -11.45 -13.98 -10.17
N GLY A 131 -11.24 -12.99 -9.30
CA GLY A 131 -9.92 -12.53 -8.89
C GLY A 131 -9.20 -11.69 -9.94
N ASP A 132 -9.91 -11.13 -10.90
CA ASP A 132 -9.32 -10.23 -11.88
C ASP A 132 -9.37 -8.78 -11.38
N PRO A 133 -8.32 -7.97 -11.59
CA PRO A 133 -8.27 -6.60 -11.12
C PRO A 133 -9.34 -5.71 -11.76
N LEU A 134 -9.98 -4.90 -10.94
CA LEU A 134 -10.92 -3.83 -11.32
C LEU A 134 -10.23 -2.46 -11.23
N VAL A 135 -9.62 -2.18 -10.08
CA VAL A 135 -8.92 -0.93 -9.80
C VAL A 135 -7.68 -1.26 -9.00
N TYR A 136 -6.59 -0.61 -9.35
CA TYR A 136 -5.42 -0.51 -8.50
C TYR A 136 -5.39 0.89 -7.89
N ASP A 137 -4.87 1.02 -6.70
CA ASP A 137 -4.61 2.32 -6.11
C ASP A 137 -3.44 2.29 -5.14
N SER A 138 -2.89 3.44 -4.83
CA SER A 138 -1.73 3.59 -3.97
C SER A 138 -1.85 4.80 -3.08
N ILE A 139 -1.34 4.69 -1.88
CA ILE A 139 -1.21 5.78 -0.92
C ILE A 139 0.10 5.61 -0.15
N HIS A 140 0.67 6.69 0.37
CA HIS A 140 1.73 6.58 1.36
C HIS A 140 1.16 6.14 2.71
N ALA A 141 1.96 5.43 3.50
CA ALA A 141 1.55 4.94 4.82
C ALA A 141 1.21 6.07 5.82
N CYS A 142 1.53 7.30 5.50
CA CYS A 142 1.09 8.49 6.23
C CYS A 142 -0.33 8.97 5.86
N GLY A 143 -0.97 8.37 4.84
CA GLY A 143 -2.28 8.78 4.35
C GLY A 143 -2.24 9.89 3.30
N CYS A 144 -1.09 10.15 2.67
CA CYS A 144 -0.91 11.17 1.63
C CYS A 144 -0.76 10.53 0.24
N TYR A 145 -0.97 11.31 -0.81
CA TYR A 145 -0.73 10.92 -2.21
C TYR A 145 -1.56 9.72 -2.68
N HIS A 146 -2.87 9.79 -2.51
CA HIS A 146 -3.78 8.76 -2.99
C HIS A 146 -3.93 8.83 -4.50
N LEU A 147 -3.43 7.83 -5.21
CA LEU A 147 -3.42 7.69 -6.66
C LEU A 147 -4.28 6.50 -7.08
N PHE A 148 -5.10 6.67 -8.11
CA PHE A 148 -5.95 5.60 -8.65
C PHE A 148 -5.51 5.21 -10.06
N PHE A 149 -5.55 3.92 -10.34
CA PHE A 149 -5.18 3.30 -11.62
C PHE A 149 -6.29 2.34 -12.06
N PRO A 150 -7.40 2.86 -12.62
CA PRO A 150 -8.50 2.03 -13.06
C PRO A 150 -8.09 1.14 -14.23
N THR A 151 -8.66 -0.07 -14.27
CA THR A 151 -8.53 -0.96 -15.44
C THR A 151 -9.61 -0.62 -16.48
N GLU A 152 -9.57 -1.32 -17.60
CA GLU A 152 -10.61 -1.23 -18.63
C GLU A 152 -12.00 -1.68 -18.19
N LYS A 153 -12.08 -2.36 -17.03
CA LYS A 153 -13.35 -2.88 -16.48
C LYS A 153 -14.18 -1.85 -15.72
N VAL A 154 -13.59 -0.69 -15.43
CA VAL A 154 -14.28 0.38 -14.68
C VAL A 154 -14.13 1.73 -15.37
N VAL A 155 -15.02 2.66 -15.01
CA VAL A 155 -14.98 4.07 -15.43
C VAL A 155 -15.06 4.95 -14.20
N ALA A 156 -14.24 6.01 -14.16
CA ALA A 156 -14.39 7.03 -13.14
C ALA A 156 -15.70 7.80 -13.36
N ARG A 157 -16.44 8.01 -12.27
CA ARG A 157 -17.67 8.84 -12.29
C ARG A 157 -17.32 10.30 -12.51
N GLU A 158 -18.16 11.02 -13.24
CA GLU A 158 -18.15 12.47 -13.22
C GLU A 158 -18.77 12.93 -11.89
N LEU A 159 -17.93 13.48 -11.02
CA LEU A 159 -18.39 13.98 -9.73
C LEU A 159 -18.64 15.49 -9.80
N PRO A 160 -19.66 16.01 -9.10
CA PRO A 160 -19.82 17.44 -8.97
C PRO A 160 -18.59 18.05 -8.28
N VAL A 161 -18.24 19.27 -8.67
CA VAL A 161 -17.18 20.01 -7.98
C VAL A 161 -17.63 20.27 -6.53
N THR A 162 -17.00 19.57 -5.61
CA THR A 162 -17.24 19.70 -4.16
C THR A 162 -15.99 20.24 -3.47
N LEU A 163 -16.08 20.46 -2.15
CA LEU A 163 -14.92 20.78 -1.33
C LEU A 163 -14.05 19.53 -1.02
N ASP A 164 -14.50 18.34 -1.43
CA ASP A 164 -13.73 17.11 -1.25
C ASP A 164 -12.57 17.03 -2.22
N GLU A 165 -11.51 16.32 -1.80
CA GLU A 165 -10.35 16.11 -2.65
C GLU A 165 -10.72 15.36 -3.93
N SER A 166 -10.25 15.88 -5.07
CA SER A 166 -10.53 15.30 -6.37
C SER A 166 -9.93 13.91 -6.53
N LEU A 167 -10.59 13.07 -7.33
CA LEU A 167 -10.03 11.79 -7.76
C LEU A 167 -8.79 12.05 -8.65
N PHE A 168 -7.64 11.54 -8.24
CA PHE A 168 -6.41 11.67 -9.03
C PHE A 168 -6.07 10.37 -9.74
N VAL A 169 -6.29 10.34 -11.05
CA VAL A 169 -6.03 9.20 -11.94
C VAL A 169 -4.87 9.57 -12.88
N PRO A 170 -3.61 9.32 -12.46
CA PRO A 170 -2.45 9.66 -13.30
C PRO A 170 -2.32 8.76 -14.52
N GLN A 171 -2.87 7.54 -14.45
CA GLN A 171 -2.70 6.51 -15.47
C GLN A 171 -3.84 5.47 -15.35
N SER A 172 -4.36 4.98 -16.48
CA SER A 172 -5.11 3.74 -16.54
C SER A 172 -4.14 2.56 -16.75
N VAL A 173 -4.40 1.45 -16.10
CA VAL A 173 -3.52 0.26 -16.12
C VAL A 173 -4.37 -0.94 -16.50
N PRO A 174 -3.97 -1.76 -17.50
CA PRO A 174 -4.75 -2.94 -17.88
C PRO A 174 -4.84 -3.93 -16.71
N ALA A 175 -5.93 -4.69 -16.67
CA ALA A 175 -6.03 -5.79 -15.72
C ALA A 175 -4.93 -6.83 -16.00
N ALA A 176 -4.10 -7.13 -15.00
CA ALA A 176 -3.03 -8.12 -15.13
C ALA A 176 -3.62 -9.50 -15.48
N ARG A 177 -3.12 -10.09 -16.56
CA ARG A 177 -3.51 -11.43 -17.02
C ARG A 177 -2.70 -12.50 -16.29
N SER A 178 -3.08 -13.76 -16.49
CA SER A 178 -2.28 -14.88 -16.01
C SER A 178 -0.87 -14.84 -16.59
N GLY A 179 0.16 -14.94 -15.73
CA GLY A 179 1.57 -14.83 -16.13
C GLY A 179 2.09 -13.39 -16.27
N GLU A 180 1.25 -12.39 -15.99
CA GLU A 180 1.65 -10.98 -15.92
C GLU A 180 1.65 -10.48 -14.48
N ARG A 181 2.51 -9.50 -14.21
CA ARG A 181 2.59 -8.80 -12.91
C ARG A 181 2.67 -7.30 -13.11
N VAL A 182 2.10 -6.59 -12.15
CA VAL A 182 2.27 -5.14 -12.03
C VAL A 182 3.69 -4.84 -11.54
N VAL A 183 4.31 -3.83 -12.13
CA VAL A 183 5.58 -3.26 -11.68
C VAL A 183 5.33 -1.85 -11.15
N LEU A 184 5.75 -1.60 -9.93
CA LEU A 184 5.69 -0.30 -9.28
C LEU A 184 7.06 0.36 -9.38
N ARG A 185 7.15 1.44 -10.15
CA ARG A 185 8.36 2.26 -10.25
C ARG A 185 8.34 3.31 -9.16
N VAL A 186 9.28 3.24 -8.21
CA VAL A 186 9.35 4.08 -7.01
C VAL A 186 10.59 4.95 -7.05
N GLU A 187 10.43 6.23 -6.78
CA GLU A 187 11.50 7.23 -6.76
C GLU A 187 12.35 7.11 -5.49
N SER A 188 13.65 7.39 -5.62
CA SER A 188 14.56 7.49 -4.48
C SER A 188 14.18 8.66 -3.57
N GLY A 189 14.27 8.45 -2.28
CA GLY A 189 14.14 9.45 -1.22
C GLY A 189 12.72 9.92 -0.95
N THR A 190 11.95 10.24 -1.97
CA THR A 190 10.54 10.65 -1.81
C THR A 190 9.60 9.45 -1.71
N HIS A 191 10.04 8.30 -2.24
CA HIS A 191 9.28 7.05 -2.41
C HIS A 191 7.96 7.24 -3.17
N TYR A 192 7.86 8.30 -3.99
CA TYR A 192 6.68 8.50 -4.84
C TYR A 192 6.58 7.41 -5.91
N LEU A 193 5.36 6.92 -6.09
CA LEU A 193 5.03 6.04 -7.20
C LEU A 193 5.02 6.85 -8.51
N GLN A 194 6.09 6.69 -9.31
CA GLN A 194 6.27 7.42 -10.56
C GLN A 194 5.46 6.82 -11.70
N ARG A 195 5.36 5.49 -11.72
CA ARG A 195 4.75 4.76 -12.85
C ARG A 195 4.32 3.36 -12.42
N VAL A 196 3.24 2.90 -13.06
CA VAL A 196 2.78 1.52 -13.01
C VAL A 196 2.98 0.89 -14.38
N LEU A 197 3.67 -0.25 -14.45
CA LEU A 197 4.00 -0.96 -15.67
C LEU A 197 3.52 -2.41 -15.56
N MET A 198 3.55 -3.13 -16.68
CA MET A 198 3.29 -4.56 -16.72
C MET A 198 4.56 -5.32 -17.12
N THR A 199 4.78 -6.49 -16.53
CA THR A 199 5.88 -7.40 -16.86
C THR A 199 5.39 -8.83 -16.88
N SER A 200 6.10 -9.70 -17.60
CA SER A 200 5.87 -11.15 -17.48
C SER A 200 6.50 -11.69 -16.20
N GLU A 201 5.95 -12.77 -15.65
CA GLU A 201 6.55 -13.45 -14.49
C GLU A 201 7.98 -13.91 -14.76
N ALA A 202 8.29 -14.35 -15.98
CA ALA A 202 9.64 -14.75 -16.37
C ALA A 202 10.66 -13.59 -16.25
N GLN A 203 10.26 -12.36 -16.54
CA GLN A 203 11.13 -11.19 -16.42
C GLN A 203 11.33 -10.72 -14.97
N SER A 204 10.48 -11.18 -14.04
CA SER A 204 10.64 -10.88 -12.62
C SER A 204 11.70 -11.73 -11.92
N ALA A 205 12.23 -12.76 -12.56
CA ALA A 205 13.15 -13.76 -12.00
C ALA A 205 14.51 -13.21 -11.51
N THR A 206 14.91 -12.00 -11.94
CA THR A 206 16.20 -11.37 -11.56
C THR A 206 16.08 -10.45 -10.34
N ALA A 207 14.94 -10.45 -9.67
CA ALA A 207 14.68 -9.60 -8.53
C ALA A 207 15.23 -10.17 -7.21
N VAL A 208 15.55 -9.29 -6.26
CA VAL A 208 15.71 -9.70 -4.86
C VAL A 208 14.33 -10.16 -4.36
N VAL A 209 14.25 -11.38 -3.84
CA VAL A 209 12.98 -11.94 -3.39
C VAL A 209 12.60 -11.31 -2.05
N TYR A 210 11.40 -10.72 -1.97
CA TYR A 210 10.79 -10.33 -0.70
C TYR A 210 9.84 -11.43 -0.20
N ARG A 211 9.57 -11.46 1.10
CA ARG A 211 8.54 -12.32 1.68
C ARG A 211 7.21 -11.59 1.77
N LEU A 212 6.11 -12.31 1.60
CA LEU A 212 4.77 -11.84 1.97
C LEU A 212 4.51 -12.20 3.43
N GLU A 213 4.08 -11.26 4.23
CA GLU A 213 3.80 -11.44 5.65
C GLU A 213 2.47 -10.77 6.02
N ASP A 214 1.70 -11.41 6.89
CA ASP A 214 0.43 -10.83 7.35
C ASP A 214 0.71 -9.56 8.15
N GLU A 215 0.07 -8.46 7.81
CA GLU A 215 0.24 -7.17 8.50
C GLU A 215 -0.09 -7.24 10.00
N ARG A 216 -0.92 -8.22 10.43
CA ARG A 216 -1.21 -8.44 11.85
C ARG A 216 0.04 -8.74 12.68
N THR A 217 1.11 -9.25 12.07
CA THR A 217 2.40 -9.46 12.75
C THR A 217 2.98 -8.17 13.32
N LEU A 218 2.66 -7.02 12.73
CA LEU A 218 3.07 -5.70 13.21
C LEU A 218 2.46 -5.31 14.57
N THR A 219 1.41 -6.00 15.00
CA THR A 219 0.82 -5.80 16.34
C THR A 219 1.53 -6.57 17.46
N THR A 220 2.47 -7.45 17.10
CA THR A 220 3.17 -8.35 18.05
C THR A 220 4.65 -8.48 17.74
N LEU A 221 5.31 -7.35 17.46
CA LEU A 221 6.76 -7.33 17.22
C LEU A 221 7.53 -7.78 18.47
N ALA A 222 8.53 -8.64 18.27
CA ALA A 222 9.35 -9.17 19.36
C ALA A 222 10.22 -8.07 19.98
N ARG A 223 10.26 -8.00 21.32
CA ARG A 223 11.13 -7.11 22.07
C ARG A 223 12.43 -7.84 22.45
N ARG A 224 13.53 -7.10 22.47
CA ARG A 224 14.84 -7.65 22.85
C ARG A 224 14.85 -8.26 24.26
N GLY A 225 14.11 -7.65 25.21
CA GLY A 225 13.99 -8.11 26.60
C GLY A 225 12.94 -9.22 26.83
N GLY A 226 12.33 -9.75 25.78
CA GLY A 226 11.22 -10.71 25.82
C GLY A 226 9.85 -10.06 25.77
N GLY A 227 8.84 -10.85 25.41
CA GLY A 227 7.49 -10.36 25.13
C GLY A 227 7.36 -9.69 23.77
N THR A 228 6.21 -9.08 23.51
CA THR A 228 5.88 -8.41 22.25
C THR A 228 5.33 -7.01 22.49
N ARG A 229 5.40 -6.19 21.45
CA ARG A 229 4.80 -4.86 21.38
C ARG A 229 4.26 -4.58 19.99
N SER A 230 3.16 -3.86 19.88
CA SER A 230 2.67 -3.32 18.61
C SER A 230 3.63 -2.25 18.06
N ALA A 231 3.81 -2.23 16.74
CA ALA A 231 4.43 -1.11 16.04
C ALA A 231 3.63 0.18 16.22
N TYR A 232 2.31 0.05 16.35
CA TYR A 232 1.37 1.16 16.45
C TYR A 232 1.03 1.47 17.90
N GLY A 233 0.89 2.75 18.22
CA GLY A 233 0.33 3.23 19.49
C GLY A 233 -1.18 2.97 19.58
N GLN A 234 -1.78 3.34 20.71
CA GLN A 234 -3.23 3.25 20.90
C GLN A 234 -4.01 4.22 19.99
N ASP A 235 -3.36 5.26 19.53
CA ASP A 235 -3.82 6.23 18.55
C ASP A 235 -3.74 5.76 17.10
N GLY A 236 -3.18 4.57 16.85
CA GLY A 236 -2.97 4.00 15.52
C GLY A 236 -1.76 4.56 14.78
N PHE A 237 -0.90 5.36 15.41
CA PHE A 237 0.31 5.90 14.80
C PHE A 237 1.58 5.16 15.24
N ILE A 238 2.62 5.20 14.38
CA ILE A 238 3.95 4.74 14.76
C ILE A 238 4.70 5.91 15.41
N ALA A 239 5.04 5.78 16.69
CA ALA A 239 5.80 6.78 17.42
C ALA A 239 7.19 7.02 16.81
N GLY A 240 7.62 8.27 16.75
CA GLY A 240 8.91 8.68 16.16
C GLY A 240 8.88 8.81 14.64
N SER A 241 7.73 8.64 14.00
CA SER A 241 7.52 8.86 12.56
C SER A 241 6.82 10.18 12.24
N GLU A 242 6.68 11.06 13.22
CA GLU A 242 6.03 12.37 13.07
C GLU A 242 6.73 13.24 12.03
N ARG A 243 5.97 14.02 11.30
CA ARG A 243 6.44 14.99 10.30
C ARG A 243 6.20 16.42 10.78
N ALA A 244 7.05 17.35 10.34
CA ALA A 244 6.88 18.76 10.68
C ALA A 244 5.64 19.38 10.02
N GLU A 245 5.15 18.81 8.92
CA GLU A 245 3.92 19.25 8.23
C GLU A 245 2.68 19.19 9.13
N ARG A 246 2.65 18.35 10.18
CA ARG A 246 1.54 18.30 11.14
C ARG A 246 1.19 19.66 11.74
N TRP A 247 2.16 20.54 11.88
CA TRP A 247 1.95 21.89 12.43
C TRP A 247 1.22 22.82 11.47
N PHE A 248 1.22 22.51 10.17
CA PHE A 248 0.53 23.29 9.15
C PHE A 248 -0.87 22.74 8.85
N TYR A 249 -1.07 21.44 8.98
CA TYR A 249 -2.32 20.78 8.58
C TYR A 249 -3.26 20.45 9.73
N TRP A 250 -2.85 20.61 10.99
CA TRP A 250 -3.75 20.39 12.13
C TRP A 250 -5.03 21.25 12.09
N PRO A 251 -5.05 22.52 11.59
CA PRO A 251 -6.28 23.30 11.53
C PRO A 251 -7.30 22.74 10.54
N MET A 252 -6.86 21.84 9.64
CA MET A 252 -7.71 21.18 8.63
C MET A 252 -8.33 19.88 9.15
N GLY A 253 -8.13 19.54 10.43
CA GLY A 253 -8.71 18.36 11.06
C GLY A 253 -7.95 17.06 10.80
N ILE A 254 -6.76 17.11 10.18
CA ILE A 254 -5.92 15.93 9.96
C ILE A 254 -5.03 15.76 11.19
N GLU A 255 -5.32 14.71 11.94
CA GLU A 255 -4.50 14.36 13.09
C GLU A 255 -3.12 13.89 12.64
N SER A 256 -2.09 14.53 13.17
CA SER A 256 -0.67 14.21 12.91
C SER A 256 -0.35 13.93 11.44
N ALA A 257 -0.63 14.90 10.55
CA ALA A 257 -0.34 14.81 9.13
C ALA A 257 1.10 14.35 8.88
N GLY A 258 1.31 13.42 7.94
CA GLY A 258 2.60 12.85 7.60
C GLY A 258 3.10 11.72 8.50
N GLN A 259 2.49 11.47 9.67
CA GLN A 259 2.86 10.38 10.55
C GLN A 259 2.38 9.03 9.99
N MET A 260 3.19 7.97 10.16
CA MET A 260 2.86 6.62 9.69
C MET A 260 1.68 6.04 10.46
N ARG A 261 0.71 5.46 9.74
CA ARG A 261 -0.62 5.10 10.24
C ARG A 261 -0.92 3.63 10.08
N GLN A 262 -1.68 3.11 11.04
CA GLN A 262 -2.31 1.81 10.95
C GLN A 262 -3.54 1.87 10.03
N TRP A 263 -3.89 0.76 9.40
CA TRP A 263 -5.18 0.62 8.72
C TRP A 263 -6.34 1.02 9.63
N GLY A 264 -7.31 1.75 9.09
CA GLY A 264 -8.41 2.37 9.85
C GLY A 264 -8.15 3.81 10.25
N HIS A 265 -6.96 4.34 9.99
CA HIS A 265 -6.55 5.71 10.33
C HIS A 265 -6.08 6.53 9.12
N HIS A 266 -6.21 6.00 7.90
CA HIS A 266 -5.78 6.69 6.69
C HIS A 266 -6.77 7.81 6.33
N ALA A 267 -6.31 9.06 6.45
CA ALA A 267 -6.99 10.21 5.90
C ALA A 267 -6.27 10.66 4.62
N THR A 268 -7.00 10.88 3.52
CA THR A 268 -6.45 11.29 2.23
C THR A 268 -6.85 12.70 1.83
N ALA A 269 -7.88 13.25 2.45
CA ALA A 269 -8.39 14.57 2.12
C ALA A 269 -7.92 15.60 3.14
N PHE A 270 -7.42 16.74 2.66
CA PHE A 270 -7.19 17.93 3.48
C PHE A 270 -8.52 18.65 3.80
N VAL A 271 -9.52 18.42 2.96
CA VAL A 271 -10.88 18.93 3.13
C VAL A 271 -11.84 17.79 2.80
N GLY A 272 -12.83 17.55 3.66
CA GLY A 272 -13.79 16.48 3.48
C GLY A 272 -13.56 15.27 4.38
N ARG A 273 -14.14 14.13 4.00
CA ARG A 273 -14.21 12.92 4.83
C ARG A 273 -13.65 11.67 4.13
N ARG A 274 -12.88 11.84 3.06
CA ARG A 274 -12.35 10.70 2.32
C ARG A 274 -11.26 10.00 3.11
N HIS A 275 -11.37 8.69 3.24
CA HIS A 275 -10.37 7.82 3.83
C HIS A 275 -10.01 6.69 2.86
N PHE A 276 -8.73 6.33 2.80
CA PHE A 276 -8.24 5.24 1.95
C PHE A 276 -8.90 3.90 2.28
N ASP A 277 -9.20 3.68 3.54
CA ASP A 277 -9.79 2.46 4.10
C ASP A 277 -11.33 2.51 4.20
N ASP A 278 -11.98 3.54 3.62
CA ASP A 278 -13.44 3.63 3.54
C ASP A 278 -13.97 2.53 2.59
N PRO A 279 -14.83 1.60 3.08
CA PRO A 279 -15.37 0.54 2.25
C PRO A 279 -16.35 1.01 1.17
N GLN A 280 -16.82 2.24 1.21
CA GLN A 280 -17.72 2.83 0.19
C GLN A 280 -16.97 3.71 -0.81
N LEU A 281 -15.66 3.91 -0.64
CA LEU A 281 -14.85 4.81 -1.45
C LEU A 281 -14.98 4.52 -2.95
N PHE A 282 -14.89 3.25 -3.34
CA PHE A 282 -14.87 2.87 -4.76
C PHE A 282 -16.24 3.02 -5.41
N ASP A 283 -17.32 2.73 -4.72
CA ASP A 283 -18.68 2.90 -5.24
C ASP A 283 -19.02 4.39 -5.46
N ALA A 284 -18.43 5.28 -4.67
CA ALA A 284 -18.58 6.72 -4.85
C ALA A 284 -17.86 7.23 -6.11
N TYR A 285 -16.71 6.63 -6.48
CA TYR A 285 -15.82 7.17 -7.51
C TYR A 285 -15.83 6.42 -8.84
N PHE A 286 -16.30 5.17 -8.87
CA PHE A 286 -16.21 4.31 -10.06
C PHE A 286 -17.54 3.62 -10.40
N GLU A 287 -17.69 3.29 -11.68
CA GLU A 287 -18.74 2.42 -12.21
C GLU A 287 -18.10 1.21 -12.90
N VAL A 288 -18.68 0.04 -12.71
CA VAL A 288 -18.28 -1.17 -13.44
C VAL A 288 -18.84 -1.11 -14.86
N ARG A 289 -17.98 -1.34 -15.85
CA ARG A 289 -18.43 -1.50 -17.24
C ARG A 289 -19.12 -2.83 -17.43
N HIS A 290 -20.30 -2.82 -17.98
CA HIS A 290 -21.10 -4.02 -18.34
C HIS A 290 -20.81 -4.46 -19.77
#